data_c5c622839d54d82762b95a82e78182ee
#
_entry.id   c5c622839d54d82762b95a82e78182ee
#
_cell.length_a   1.000
_cell.length_b   1.000
_cell.length_c   1.000
_cell.angle_alpha   90.00
_cell.angle_beta   90.00
_cell.angle_gamma   90.00
#
_symmetry.space_group_name_H-M   'P 1'
#
loop_
_entity.id
_entity.type
_entity.pdbx_description
1 polymer ?
#
loop_
_entity_poly.entity_id
_entity_poly.type
_entity_poly.pdbx_seq_one_letter_code
_entity_poly.pdbx_strand_id
1 'polypeptide(L)'
;MFEEIKTNRRLQIIIGVVLVIVIGIGVIIVNQPKRATVVATPNYPITLNWWKPFYGGEVYDKIIEDFQKLPQNKDVKINLIKKPYDDKSNDYYKTFLQDQARGTGPDIFTIKNDDLPAYKEFCTPISNVRDSSGIFVPDTKLITDYKEKFVNLVVKDTMDRNQIFGVTSYLENLQLYYNDNLLKQAGITMPPSTWADLDRQLPLLNKREAGGLQFSRNAIALGTGIIQKPVNGEPEKNNINRFQDIMPMLLFQNGGQMYDKNAKKVLFGDSRNAQDVKTNQATTKDFNDIDKNENPAYQAVNFYNSFANDKTSRYSWVYNSSLNVDAFTQGRLAYMLNYSYFQNTIKDKNSTLQYGVAKLPQLDMNNKRTYGFFFMDCVSQNLKEKSTNSKDGATKRKYQVAKDFLYYLSSAKVQEKFASITGLPSGHKDVIAKQQINGNRNSRIFAEGAIYADNYYKPDVKRAEKIWGDMMYRIQFENMTLEKSLQQAIKEYSDIVKDGPKVKN
;
A
#
# COMPACT_ATOMS: atom_id res chain seq x y z
N MET A 1 60.56 30.47 18.36
CA MET A 1 59.34 29.94 17.74
C MET A 1 59.62 29.12 16.46
N PHE A 2 60.33 29.63 15.45
CA PHE A 2 60.65 28.84 14.24
C PHE A 2 61.70 27.73 14.47
N GLU A 3 62.63 27.91 15.41
CA GLU A 3 63.65 26.88 15.79
C GLU A 3 63.09 25.77 16.67
N GLU A 4 62.12 26.07 17.52
CA GLU A 4 61.43 25.04 18.35
C GLU A 4 60.57 24.08 17.54
N ILE A 5 60.07 24.53 16.38
CA ILE A 5 59.28 23.68 15.47
C ILE A 5 60.18 22.64 14.79
N LYS A 6 61.46 22.96 14.53
CA LYS A 6 62.42 22.03 13.89
C LYS A 6 62.86 20.91 14.81
N THR A 7 62.80 21.09 16.11
CA THR A 7 63.32 20.11 17.08
C THR A 7 62.26 19.27 17.78
N ASN A 8 60.98 19.67 17.71
CA ASN A 8 59.88 19.01 18.40
C ASN A 8 59.03 18.16 17.45
N ARG A 9 59.30 16.87 17.36
CA ARG A 9 58.61 15.92 16.47
C ARG A 9 57.09 15.85 16.71
N ARG A 10 56.61 16.13 17.94
CA ARG A 10 55.15 16.18 18.24
C ARG A 10 54.51 17.43 17.66
N LEU A 11 55.22 18.57 17.70
CA LEU A 11 54.72 19.85 17.13
C LEU A 11 54.65 19.77 15.61
N GLN A 12 55.61 19.11 14.95
CA GLN A 12 55.61 18.88 13.49
C GLN A 12 54.46 17.98 13.07
N ILE A 13 54.13 16.94 13.87
CA ILE A 13 52.96 16.08 13.59
C ILE A 13 51.64 16.83 13.74
N ILE A 14 51.50 17.68 14.79
CA ILE A 14 50.29 18.49 15.00
C ILE A 14 50.11 19.48 13.87
N ILE A 15 51.18 20.17 13.44
CA ILE A 15 51.11 21.10 12.32
C ILE A 15 50.78 20.40 11.02
N GLY A 16 51.36 19.19 10.79
CA GLY A 16 51.02 18.35 9.63
C GLY A 16 49.57 17.92 9.59
N VAL A 17 49.00 17.48 10.72
CA VAL A 17 47.60 17.10 10.85
C VAL A 17 46.66 18.29 10.63
N VAL A 18 46.99 19.45 11.21
CA VAL A 18 46.21 20.70 11.00
C VAL A 18 46.26 21.14 9.53
N LEU A 19 47.40 21.02 8.87
CA LEU A 19 47.53 21.37 7.46
C LEU A 19 46.72 20.42 6.55
N VAL A 20 46.72 19.13 6.85
CA VAL A 20 45.91 18.11 6.14
C VAL A 20 44.41 18.38 6.34
N ILE A 21 44.00 18.75 7.56
CA ILE A 21 42.59 19.09 7.87
C ILE A 21 42.18 20.37 7.11
N VAL A 22 43.01 21.40 7.09
CA VAL A 22 42.75 22.67 6.39
C VAL A 22 42.71 22.45 4.87
N ILE A 23 43.63 21.65 4.31
CA ILE A 23 43.58 21.26 2.89
C ILE A 23 42.35 20.39 2.58
N GLY A 24 42.04 19.44 3.45
CA GLY A 24 40.83 18.59 3.33
C GLY A 24 39.54 19.42 3.34
N ILE A 25 39.43 20.39 4.26
CA ILE A 25 38.29 21.31 4.32
C ILE A 25 38.25 22.22 3.08
N GLY A 26 39.42 22.71 2.64
CA GLY A 26 39.54 23.51 1.41
C GLY A 26 39.07 22.75 0.17
N VAL A 27 39.47 21.48 0.03
CA VAL A 27 39.06 20.62 -1.11
C VAL A 27 37.55 20.27 -1.04
N ILE A 28 37.00 20.09 0.16
CA ILE A 28 35.56 19.87 0.33
C ILE A 28 34.76 21.16 -0.04
N ILE A 29 35.27 22.34 0.28
CA ILE A 29 34.62 23.61 -0.04
C ILE A 29 34.74 23.92 -1.55
N VAL A 30 35.86 23.58 -2.21
CA VAL A 30 36.05 23.80 -3.65
C VAL A 30 35.33 22.79 -4.52
N ASN A 31 35.11 21.54 -4.02
CA ASN A 31 34.38 20.50 -4.74
C ASN A 31 32.88 20.44 -4.40
N GLN A 32 32.36 21.37 -3.62
CA GLN A 32 30.89 21.50 -3.59
C GLN A 32 30.45 21.93 -4.99
N PRO A 33 29.56 21.18 -5.66
CA PRO A 33 29.01 21.64 -6.92
C PRO A 33 28.45 23.03 -6.65
N LYS A 34 28.96 24.05 -7.38
CA LYS A 34 28.42 25.42 -7.31
C LYS A 34 26.90 25.24 -7.44
N ARG A 35 26.20 25.44 -6.34
CA ARG A 35 24.74 25.59 -6.39
C ARG A 35 24.56 26.67 -7.45
N ALA A 36 23.92 26.31 -8.56
CA ALA A 36 23.55 27.25 -9.58
C ALA A 36 22.98 28.45 -8.83
N THR A 37 23.59 29.62 -9.03
CA THR A 37 23.07 30.87 -8.49
C THR A 37 21.61 30.88 -8.83
N VAL A 38 20.75 30.74 -7.81
CA VAL A 38 19.31 30.85 -7.97
C VAL A 38 19.12 32.25 -8.46
N VAL A 39 19.01 32.41 -9.79
CA VAL A 39 18.48 33.61 -10.38
C VAL A 39 17.18 33.82 -9.65
N ALA A 40 17.08 34.92 -8.90
CA ALA A 40 15.88 35.25 -8.16
C ALA A 40 14.73 35.24 -9.15
N THR A 41 14.00 34.11 -9.21
CA THR A 41 12.83 34.01 -10.07
C THR A 41 11.84 35.05 -9.56
N PRO A 42 11.26 35.85 -10.45
CA PRO A 42 10.23 36.81 -10.06
C PRO A 42 9.22 36.12 -9.16
N ASN A 43 8.87 36.76 -8.03
CA ASN A 43 8.04 36.15 -6.99
C ASN A 43 6.57 36.24 -7.45
N TYR A 44 6.13 35.26 -8.23
CA TYR A 44 4.74 35.14 -8.66
C TYR A 44 3.94 34.40 -7.59
N PRO A 45 2.85 34.98 -7.06
CA PRO A 45 1.97 34.25 -6.15
C PRO A 45 1.45 32.95 -6.80
N ILE A 46 1.59 31.84 -6.11
CA ILE A 46 1.20 30.52 -6.61
C ILE A 46 0.03 29.97 -5.80
N THR A 47 -1.01 29.54 -6.49
CA THR A 47 -2.09 28.75 -5.88
C THR A 47 -2.14 27.38 -6.51
N LEU A 48 -1.97 26.33 -5.68
CA LEU A 48 -2.12 24.93 -6.05
C LEU A 48 -3.46 24.40 -5.55
N ASN A 49 -4.19 23.69 -6.39
CA ASN A 49 -5.39 22.95 -6.03
C ASN A 49 -5.03 21.46 -5.88
N TRP A 50 -5.18 20.94 -4.69
CA TRP A 50 -4.90 19.55 -4.36
C TRP A 50 -6.18 18.80 -4.03
N TRP A 51 -6.60 17.84 -4.87
CA TRP A 51 -7.77 17.00 -4.65
C TRP A 51 -7.43 15.75 -3.86
N LYS A 52 -8.18 15.52 -2.78
CA LYS A 52 -8.11 14.28 -2.00
C LYS A 52 -9.49 13.64 -1.88
N PRO A 53 -9.57 12.29 -2.02
CA PRO A 53 -10.83 11.54 -1.87
C PRO A 53 -11.37 11.58 -0.45
N PHE A 54 -10.49 11.77 0.54
CA PHE A 54 -10.85 11.96 1.94
C PHE A 54 -9.90 12.98 2.60
N TYR A 55 -10.43 13.63 3.60
CA TYR A 55 -9.68 14.58 4.38
C TYR A 55 -8.97 13.87 5.54
N GLY A 56 -7.68 14.02 5.66
CA GLY A 56 -6.85 13.43 6.73
C GLY A 56 -6.85 14.24 8.02
N GLY A 57 -7.86 15.11 8.24
CA GLY A 57 -7.93 15.99 9.40
C GLY A 57 -6.83 17.06 9.39
N GLU A 58 -6.56 17.66 10.54
CA GLU A 58 -5.60 18.74 10.74
C GLU A 58 -4.14 18.42 10.33
N VAL A 59 -3.81 17.15 10.07
CA VAL A 59 -2.44 16.78 9.74
C VAL A 59 -1.97 17.40 8.43
N TYR A 60 -2.84 17.39 7.40
CA TYR A 60 -2.48 17.99 6.11
C TYR A 60 -2.42 19.52 6.19
N ASP A 61 -3.31 20.15 6.97
CA ASP A 61 -3.25 21.60 7.19
C ASP A 61 -1.93 22.00 7.84
N LYS A 62 -1.48 21.27 8.88
CA LYS A 62 -0.18 21.49 9.52
C LYS A 62 1.02 21.25 8.58
N ILE A 63 0.93 20.29 7.68
CA ILE A 63 1.96 20.01 6.68
C ILE A 63 2.02 21.14 5.64
N ILE A 64 0.86 21.62 5.16
CA ILE A 64 0.76 22.75 4.24
C ILE A 64 1.33 24.02 4.87
N GLU A 65 0.96 24.33 6.11
CA GLU A 65 1.50 25.47 6.85
C GLU A 65 3.04 25.41 6.97
N ASP A 66 3.59 24.24 7.29
CA ASP A 66 5.05 24.09 7.41
C ASP A 66 5.75 24.26 6.05
N PHE A 67 5.14 23.78 4.97
CA PHE A 67 5.67 24.01 3.62
C PHE A 67 5.64 25.49 3.23
N GLN A 68 4.58 26.20 3.55
CA GLN A 68 4.42 27.63 3.30
C GLN A 68 5.38 28.50 4.14
N LYS A 69 5.77 28.06 5.34
CA LYS A 69 6.76 28.74 6.18
C LYS A 69 8.18 28.69 5.63
N LEU A 70 8.48 27.82 4.67
CA LEU A 70 9.79 27.79 4.02
C LEU A 70 10.04 29.09 3.26
N PRO A 71 11.25 29.71 3.35
CA PRO A 71 11.53 31.01 2.79
C PRO A 71 11.15 31.19 1.31
N GLN A 72 11.34 30.13 0.52
CA GLN A 72 11.04 30.09 -0.92
C GLN A 72 9.53 29.91 -1.25
N ASN A 73 8.69 29.64 -0.26
CA ASN A 73 7.27 29.27 -0.44
C ASN A 73 6.30 30.25 0.24
N LYS A 74 6.77 31.39 0.73
CA LYS A 74 5.94 32.38 1.47
C LYS A 74 4.74 32.92 0.67
N ASP A 75 4.83 32.90 -0.65
CA ASP A 75 3.79 33.33 -1.59
C ASP A 75 3.02 32.15 -2.22
N VAL A 76 3.22 30.95 -1.70
CA VAL A 76 2.52 29.73 -2.15
C VAL A 76 1.29 29.50 -1.29
N LYS A 77 0.14 29.30 -1.95
CA LYS A 77 -1.10 28.85 -1.33
C LYS A 77 -1.44 27.45 -1.84
N ILE A 78 -1.79 26.52 -0.95
CA ILE A 78 -2.27 25.19 -1.31
C ILE A 78 -3.71 25.05 -0.82
N ASN A 79 -4.64 24.90 -1.74
CA ASN A 79 -6.04 24.62 -1.46
C ASN A 79 -6.25 23.10 -1.43
N LEU A 80 -6.41 22.54 -0.25
CA LEU A 80 -6.80 21.15 -0.09
C LEU A 80 -8.31 21.02 -0.31
N ILE A 81 -8.71 20.31 -1.38
CA ILE A 81 -10.09 20.18 -1.81
C ILE A 81 -10.53 18.73 -1.62
N LYS A 82 -11.42 18.52 -0.65
CA LYS A 82 -12.04 17.22 -0.43
C LYS A 82 -13.04 16.93 -1.55
N LYS A 83 -12.87 15.78 -2.20
CA LYS A 83 -13.81 15.24 -3.19
C LYS A 83 -14.42 13.96 -2.66
N PRO A 84 -15.73 13.74 -2.80
CA PRO A 84 -16.35 12.49 -2.39
C PRO A 84 -15.66 11.28 -3.06
N TYR A 85 -15.41 10.25 -2.28
CA TYR A 85 -14.87 8.98 -2.75
C TYR A 85 -15.73 7.84 -2.23
N ASP A 86 -16.23 7.06 -3.15
CA ASP A 86 -16.94 5.83 -2.88
C ASP A 86 -16.49 4.78 -3.91
N ASP A 87 -15.96 3.66 -3.45
CA ASP A 87 -15.53 2.56 -4.31
C ASP A 87 -16.65 1.99 -5.19
N LYS A 88 -17.91 2.18 -4.79
CA LYS A 88 -19.08 1.67 -5.53
C LYS A 88 -19.51 2.60 -6.66
N SER A 89 -19.58 3.92 -6.40
CA SER A 89 -20.07 4.92 -7.36
C SER A 89 -19.01 5.39 -8.35
N ASN A 90 -17.72 5.32 -8.01
CA ASN A 90 -16.61 5.90 -8.74
C ASN A 90 -16.70 7.42 -8.98
N ASP A 91 -17.53 8.15 -8.24
CA ASP A 91 -17.82 9.57 -8.50
C ASP A 91 -16.58 10.46 -8.46
N TYR A 92 -15.61 10.14 -7.59
CA TYR A 92 -14.33 10.83 -7.57
C TYR A 92 -13.62 10.75 -8.93
N TYR A 93 -13.48 9.56 -9.48
CA TYR A 93 -12.78 9.33 -10.74
C TYR A 93 -13.53 9.87 -11.95
N LYS A 94 -14.85 9.77 -11.97
CA LYS A 94 -15.70 10.37 -13.02
C LYS A 94 -15.55 11.88 -13.06
N THR A 95 -15.64 12.54 -11.90
CA THR A 95 -15.44 14.00 -11.78
C THR A 95 -14.02 14.38 -12.21
N PHE A 96 -13.02 13.62 -11.77
CA PHE A 96 -11.63 13.85 -12.16
C PHE A 96 -11.45 13.79 -13.69
N LEU A 97 -11.92 12.74 -14.35
CA LEU A 97 -11.79 12.59 -15.80
C LEU A 97 -12.52 13.72 -16.57
N GLN A 98 -13.72 14.10 -16.13
CA GLN A 98 -14.47 15.19 -16.73
C GLN A 98 -13.73 16.53 -16.62
N ASP A 99 -13.19 16.85 -15.44
CA ASP A 99 -12.50 18.10 -15.22
C ASP A 99 -11.11 18.11 -15.89
N GLN A 100 -10.43 16.96 -15.99
CA GLN A 100 -9.20 16.83 -16.78
C GLN A 100 -9.47 17.11 -18.27
N ALA A 101 -10.54 16.54 -18.85
CA ALA A 101 -10.91 16.75 -20.24
C ALA A 101 -11.27 18.22 -20.53
N ARG A 102 -11.86 18.94 -19.56
CA ARG A 102 -12.18 20.39 -19.67
C ARG A 102 -10.96 21.30 -19.42
N GLY A 103 -9.83 20.74 -18.98
CA GLY A 103 -8.66 21.52 -18.56
C GLY A 103 -8.84 22.27 -17.23
N THR A 104 -9.88 21.95 -16.45
CA THR A 104 -10.21 22.54 -15.13
C THR A 104 -9.83 21.61 -13.97
N GLY A 105 -9.17 20.49 -14.25
CA GLY A 105 -8.74 19.53 -13.26
C GLY A 105 -7.72 20.10 -12.26
N PRO A 106 -7.43 19.35 -11.17
CA PRO A 106 -6.51 19.78 -10.11
C PRO A 106 -5.06 19.86 -10.57
N ASP A 107 -4.25 20.58 -9.82
CA ASP A 107 -2.80 20.61 -9.99
C ASP A 107 -2.12 19.38 -9.40
N ILE A 108 -2.65 18.90 -8.26
CA ILE A 108 -2.25 17.67 -7.57
C ILE A 108 -3.53 16.88 -7.27
N PHE A 109 -3.49 15.57 -7.49
CA PHE A 109 -4.62 14.68 -7.22
C PHE A 109 -4.17 13.37 -6.60
N THR A 110 -5.08 12.73 -5.88
CA THR A 110 -4.81 11.49 -5.18
C THR A 110 -5.50 10.31 -5.87
N ILE A 111 -4.77 9.22 -6.09
CA ILE A 111 -5.30 7.94 -6.59
C ILE A 111 -4.89 6.80 -5.67
N LYS A 112 -5.61 5.67 -5.70
CA LYS A 112 -5.15 4.44 -5.09
C LYS A 112 -3.97 3.89 -5.90
N ASN A 113 -2.97 3.30 -5.24
CA ASN A 113 -1.79 2.74 -5.91
C ASN A 113 -2.15 1.73 -7.02
N ASP A 114 -3.19 0.91 -6.82
CA ASP A 114 -3.70 -0.04 -7.81
C ASP A 114 -4.19 0.63 -9.10
N ASP A 115 -4.60 1.91 -9.04
CA ASP A 115 -5.14 2.65 -10.17
C ASP A 115 -4.05 3.30 -11.04
N LEU A 116 -2.78 3.36 -10.58
CA LEU A 116 -1.71 3.99 -11.37
C LEU A 116 -1.59 3.43 -12.80
N PRO A 117 -1.70 2.11 -13.07
CA PRO A 117 -1.63 1.62 -14.45
C PRO A 117 -2.64 2.27 -15.39
N ALA A 118 -3.87 2.52 -14.93
CA ALA A 118 -4.95 3.12 -15.71
C ALA A 118 -4.89 4.65 -15.77
N TYR A 119 -4.32 5.30 -14.74
CA TYR A 119 -4.29 6.76 -14.61
C TYR A 119 -2.92 7.37 -14.84
N LYS A 120 -1.93 6.57 -15.23
CA LYS A 120 -0.54 7.03 -15.42
C LYS A 120 -0.40 8.16 -16.44
N GLU A 121 -1.20 8.18 -17.48
CA GLU A 121 -1.19 9.24 -18.50
C GLU A 121 -1.60 10.62 -17.94
N PHE A 122 -2.37 10.65 -16.85
CA PHE A 122 -2.73 11.88 -16.16
C PHE A 122 -1.68 12.33 -15.13
N CYS A 123 -0.70 11.48 -14.83
CA CYS A 123 0.37 11.74 -13.87
C CYS A 123 1.66 12.14 -14.59
N THR A 124 2.29 13.21 -14.14
CA THR A 124 3.63 13.53 -14.63
C THR A 124 4.69 12.98 -13.69
N PRO A 125 5.79 12.37 -14.21
CA PRO A 125 6.90 11.95 -13.37
C PRO A 125 7.50 13.13 -12.61
N ILE A 126 7.57 13.02 -11.29
CA ILE A 126 8.18 14.05 -10.44
C ILE A 126 9.72 13.95 -10.43
N SER A 127 10.28 12.78 -10.69
CA SER A 127 11.73 12.51 -10.70
C SER A 127 12.48 13.07 -11.90
N ASN A 128 11.81 13.78 -12.81
CA ASN A 128 12.49 14.36 -13.96
C ASN A 128 12.96 15.78 -13.67
N VAL A 129 14.22 16.06 -13.99
CA VAL A 129 14.86 17.36 -13.94
C VAL A 129 15.20 17.85 -15.35
N ARG A 130 15.37 19.16 -15.55
CA ARG A 130 15.86 19.68 -16.82
C ARG A 130 17.39 19.57 -16.86
N ASP A 131 17.92 18.98 -17.91
CA ASP A 131 19.34 19.00 -18.19
C ASP A 131 19.81 20.37 -18.74
N SER A 132 21.09 20.48 -19.07
CA SER A 132 21.69 21.71 -19.64
C SER A 132 21.08 22.11 -20.99
N SER A 133 20.51 21.19 -21.74
CA SER A 133 19.80 21.40 -23.00
C SER A 133 18.32 21.74 -22.83
N GLY A 134 17.82 21.76 -21.58
CA GLY A 134 16.42 22.00 -21.24
C GLY A 134 15.51 20.80 -21.43
N ILE A 135 16.08 19.62 -21.72
CA ILE A 135 15.33 18.35 -21.86
C ILE A 135 15.06 17.77 -20.48
N PHE A 136 13.86 17.18 -20.29
CA PHE A 136 13.54 16.47 -19.06
C PHE A 136 14.17 15.08 -19.04
N VAL A 137 15.09 14.85 -18.09
CA VAL A 137 15.79 13.59 -17.85
C VAL A 137 15.54 13.09 -16.42
N PRO A 138 15.59 11.77 -16.17
CA PRO A 138 15.46 11.23 -14.81
C PRO A 138 16.61 11.67 -13.90
N ASP A 139 16.28 12.15 -12.70
CA ASP A 139 17.26 12.38 -11.62
C ASP A 139 17.62 11.04 -10.97
N THR A 140 18.75 10.48 -11.36
CA THR A 140 19.20 9.14 -10.92
C THR A 140 19.46 9.09 -9.41
N LYS A 141 19.97 10.18 -8.81
CA LYS A 141 20.22 10.26 -7.37
C LYS A 141 18.90 10.21 -6.60
N LEU A 142 17.94 11.03 -6.99
CA LEU A 142 16.61 11.04 -6.36
C LEU A 142 15.93 9.68 -6.45
N ILE A 143 16.02 9.03 -7.62
CA ILE A 143 15.44 7.71 -7.86
C ILE A 143 16.09 6.66 -6.95
N THR A 144 17.42 6.67 -6.83
CA THR A 144 18.16 5.77 -5.94
C THR A 144 17.78 5.99 -4.48
N ASP A 145 17.81 7.25 -4.03
CA ASP A 145 17.42 7.63 -2.67
C ASP A 145 15.99 7.18 -2.34
N TYR A 146 15.07 7.32 -3.30
CA TYR A 146 13.68 6.89 -3.11
C TYR A 146 13.56 5.37 -2.94
N LYS A 147 14.24 4.59 -3.79
CA LYS A 147 14.27 3.11 -3.70
C LYS A 147 14.87 2.61 -2.39
N GLU A 148 15.89 3.29 -1.88
CA GLU A 148 16.53 2.94 -0.61
C GLU A 148 15.66 3.27 0.60
N LYS A 149 14.96 4.39 0.57
CA LYS A 149 14.19 4.91 1.72
C LYS A 149 12.81 4.30 1.86
N PHE A 150 12.16 3.91 0.78
CA PHE A 150 10.81 3.38 0.85
C PHE A 150 10.77 1.84 0.78
N VAL A 151 9.72 1.25 1.37
CA VAL A 151 9.48 -0.19 1.31
C VAL A 151 9.11 -0.63 -0.11
N ASN A 152 9.33 -1.91 -0.39
CA ASN A 152 9.18 -2.46 -1.74
C ASN A 152 7.82 -2.19 -2.38
N LEU A 153 6.73 -2.30 -1.63
CA LEU A 153 5.39 -2.05 -2.16
C LEU A 153 5.24 -0.61 -2.66
N VAL A 154 5.73 0.37 -1.88
CA VAL A 154 5.67 1.78 -2.30
C VAL A 154 6.50 2.00 -3.56
N VAL A 155 7.74 1.50 -3.60
CA VAL A 155 8.61 1.61 -4.78
C VAL A 155 7.97 0.96 -6.00
N LYS A 156 7.46 -0.27 -5.86
CA LYS A 156 6.83 -1.05 -6.94
C LYS A 156 5.65 -0.32 -7.59
N ASP A 157 4.82 0.33 -6.76
CA ASP A 157 3.53 0.85 -7.21
C ASP A 157 3.53 2.36 -7.50
N THR A 158 4.55 3.10 -7.04
CA THR A 158 4.69 4.53 -7.40
C THR A 158 5.63 4.75 -8.58
N MET A 159 6.36 3.72 -9.01
CA MET A 159 7.37 3.83 -10.06
C MET A 159 7.04 3.01 -11.30
N ASP A 160 7.38 3.56 -12.46
CA ASP A 160 7.43 2.84 -13.73
C ASP A 160 8.62 3.33 -14.55
N ARG A 161 9.36 2.39 -15.18
CA ARG A 161 10.54 2.67 -16.03
C ARG A 161 11.54 3.65 -15.39
N ASN A 162 11.87 3.42 -14.10
CA ASN A 162 12.74 4.30 -13.32
C ASN A 162 12.25 5.74 -13.17
N GLN A 163 10.96 5.99 -13.23
CA GLN A 163 10.35 7.29 -12.98
C GLN A 163 9.38 7.19 -11.80
N ILE A 164 9.36 8.22 -10.93
CA ILE A 164 8.46 8.31 -9.78
C ILE A 164 7.25 9.14 -10.21
N PHE A 165 6.06 8.54 -10.18
CA PHE A 165 4.80 9.17 -10.60
C PHE A 165 4.02 9.80 -9.45
N GLY A 166 4.28 9.40 -8.22
CA GLY A 166 3.60 9.97 -7.06
C GLY A 166 4.24 9.56 -5.75
N VAL A 167 3.73 10.10 -4.66
CA VAL A 167 4.19 9.85 -3.30
C VAL A 167 3.03 9.49 -2.39
N THR A 168 3.30 8.71 -1.35
CA THR A 168 2.30 8.38 -0.33
C THR A 168 2.68 8.93 1.03
N SER A 169 1.69 9.25 1.86
CA SER A 169 1.88 9.65 3.25
C SER A 169 1.79 8.48 4.23
N TYR A 170 1.18 7.36 3.83
CA TYR A 170 0.98 6.17 4.67
C TYR A 170 0.79 4.91 3.82
N LEU A 171 0.89 3.74 4.46
CA LEU A 171 0.69 2.45 3.82
C LEU A 171 -0.19 1.58 4.72
N GLU A 172 -1.37 1.20 4.26
CA GLU A 172 -2.24 0.25 4.93
C GLU A 172 -1.81 -1.20 4.67
N ASN A 173 -1.87 -2.05 5.68
CA ASN A 173 -1.63 -3.47 5.54
C ASN A 173 -2.54 -4.30 6.44
N LEU A 174 -2.88 -5.53 6.02
CA LEU A 174 -3.74 -6.44 6.79
C LEU A 174 -3.02 -6.94 8.02
N GLN A 175 -3.72 -6.87 9.18
CA GLN A 175 -3.27 -7.45 10.43
C GLN A 175 -4.43 -8.16 11.14
N LEU A 176 -4.15 -8.94 12.18
CA LEU A 176 -5.12 -9.71 12.93
C LEU A 176 -5.70 -8.88 14.08
N TYR A 177 -6.97 -8.53 13.99
CA TYR A 177 -7.75 -8.02 15.12
C TYR A 177 -8.25 -9.17 15.98
N TYR A 178 -8.21 -9.03 17.29
CA TYR A 178 -8.74 -10.02 18.23
C TYR A 178 -9.59 -9.38 19.32
N ASN A 179 -10.65 -10.09 19.70
CA ASN A 179 -11.51 -9.75 20.83
C ASN A 179 -10.88 -10.27 22.12
N ASP A 180 -10.38 -9.37 22.98
CA ASP A 180 -9.65 -9.73 24.19
C ASP A 180 -10.51 -10.52 25.17
N ASN A 181 -11.79 -10.15 25.31
CA ASN A 181 -12.70 -10.85 26.21
C ASN A 181 -12.97 -12.30 25.76
N LEU A 182 -13.13 -12.53 24.43
CA LEU A 182 -13.36 -13.87 23.92
C LEU A 182 -12.14 -14.78 24.07
N LEU A 183 -10.93 -14.22 23.86
CA LEU A 183 -9.68 -14.96 24.08
C LEU A 183 -9.53 -15.35 25.57
N LYS A 184 -9.75 -14.41 26.50
CA LYS A 184 -9.69 -14.67 27.93
C LYS A 184 -10.70 -15.74 28.37
N GLN A 185 -11.96 -15.68 27.88
CA GLN A 185 -12.98 -16.70 28.15
C GLN A 185 -12.60 -18.09 27.65
N ALA A 186 -11.84 -18.17 26.55
CA ALA A 186 -11.34 -19.40 25.97
C ALA A 186 -10.00 -19.88 26.58
N GLY A 187 -9.43 -19.15 27.56
CA GLY A 187 -8.14 -19.45 28.15
C GLY A 187 -6.95 -19.22 27.22
N ILE A 188 -7.15 -18.43 26.16
CA ILE A 188 -6.11 -18.11 25.18
C ILE A 188 -5.34 -16.87 25.66
N THR A 189 -4.07 -17.04 25.94
CA THR A 189 -3.20 -15.98 26.46
C THR A 189 -2.55 -15.13 25.35
N MET A 190 -2.37 -15.70 24.14
CA MET A 190 -1.75 -15.01 23.00
C MET A 190 -2.49 -15.32 21.70
N PRO A 191 -2.70 -14.29 20.84
CA PRO A 191 -3.19 -14.49 19.48
C PRO A 191 -2.24 -15.40 18.67
N PRO A 192 -2.73 -16.08 17.61
CA PRO A 192 -1.94 -16.98 16.81
C PRO A 192 -0.87 -16.22 16.00
N SER A 193 0.34 -16.75 15.93
CA SER A 193 1.43 -16.22 15.08
C SER A 193 1.54 -16.96 13.75
N THR A 194 1.01 -18.18 13.70
CA THR A 194 0.94 -19.01 12.49
C THR A 194 -0.49 -19.52 12.27
N TRP A 195 -0.80 -19.94 11.04
CA TRP A 195 -2.08 -20.57 10.74
C TRP A 195 -2.28 -21.89 11.52
N ALA A 196 -1.19 -22.62 11.80
CA ALA A 196 -1.23 -23.80 12.65
C ALA A 196 -1.58 -23.46 14.12
N ASP A 197 -1.16 -22.30 14.64
CA ASP A 197 -1.59 -21.82 15.95
C ASP A 197 -3.09 -21.51 15.95
N LEU A 198 -3.59 -20.87 14.88
CA LEU A 198 -5.01 -20.60 14.72
C LEU A 198 -5.82 -21.91 14.74
N ASP A 199 -5.40 -22.92 13.96
CA ASP A 199 -6.08 -24.22 13.91
C ASP A 199 -6.27 -24.83 15.31
N ARG A 200 -5.30 -24.69 16.21
CA ARG A 200 -5.41 -25.13 17.61
C ARG A 200 -6.40 -24.32 18.44
N GLN A 201 -6.61 -23.06 18.09
CA GLN A 201 -7.49 -22.15 18.84
C GLN A 201 -8.94 -22.18 18.36
N LEU A 202 -9.20 -22.61 17.10
CA LEU A 202 -10.55 -22.64 16.52
C LEU A 202 -11.58 -23.40 17.39
N PRO A 203 -11.29 -24.62 17.89
CA PRO A 203 -12.26 -25.37 18.71
C PRO A 203 -12.59 -24.70 20.04
N LEU A 204 -11.65 -23.91 20.60
CA LEU A 204 -11.83 -23.21 21.86
C LEU A 204 -12.70 -21.95 21.70
N LEU A 205 -12.72 -21.38 20.51
CA LEU A 205 -13.40 -20.11 20.21
C LEU A 205 -14.76 -20.30 19.54
N ASN A 206 -14.92 -21.29 18.69
CA ASN A 206 -16.17 -21.55 18.01
C ASN A 206 -17.23 -22.07 19.01
N LYS A 207 -18.42 -21.45 19.02
CA LYS A 207 -19.54 -21.90 19.80
C LYS A 207 -20.77 -22.01 18.91
N ARG A 208 -21.26 -23.23 18.70
CA ARG A 208 -22.45 -23.50 17.90
C ARG A 208 -23.74 -23.28 18.70
N GLU A 209 -24.82 -22.91 18.01
CA GLU A 209 -26.16 -22.86 18.57
C GLU A 209 -26.73 -24.25 18.74
N ALA A 210 -27.76 -24.39 19.58
CA ALA A 210 -28.54 -25.65 19.69
C ALA A 210 -29.18 -25.96 18.33
N GLY A 211 -28.84 -27.12 17.76
CA GLY A 211 -29.23 -27.48 16.38
C GLY A 211 -28.08 -27.51 15.37
N GLY A 212 -26.90 -26.95 15.69
CA GLY A 212 -25.62 -27.32 15.11
C GLY A 212 -25.15 -26.61 13.83
N LEU A 213 -26.01 -25.90 13.12
CA LEU A 213 -25.63 -25.27 11.83
C LEU A 213 -25.17 -23.81 11.94
N GLN A 214 -25.56 -23.09 12.96
CA GLN A 214 -25.19 -21.69 13.19
C GLN A 214 -24.23 -21.53 14.37
N PHE A 215 -23.50 -20.42 14.37
CA PHE A 215 -22.59 -20.07 15.46
C PHE A 215 -23.18 -18.93 16.28
N SER A 216 -23.26 -19.09 17.59
CA SER A 216 -23.47 -17.97 18.51
C SER A 216 -22.19 -17.18 18.71
N ARG A 217 -21.02 -17.79 18.48
CA ARG A 217 -19.70 -17.18 18.47
C ARG A 217 -18.82 -17.84 17.42
N ASN A 218 -18.19 -17.03 16.59
CA ASN A 218 -17.26 -17.47 15.55
C ASN A 218 -15.80 -17.23 15.97
N ALA A 219 -14.92 -18.17 15.65
CA ALA A 219 -13.49 -17.98 15.90
C ALA A 219 -12.89 -16.97 14.91
N ILE A 220 -13.12 -17.13 13.62
CA ILE A 220 -12.59 -16.24 12.58
C ILE A 220 -13.55 -16.16 11.39
N ALA A 221 -13.61 -15.00 10.76
CA ALA A 221 -14.37 -14.79 9.52
C ALA A 221 -13.46 -15.00 8.30
N LEU A 222 -13.47 -16.21 7.74
CA LEU A 222 -12.80 -16.61 6.52
C LEU A 222 -13.69 -17.62 5.77
N GLY A 223 -13.42 -17.80 4.49
CA GLY A 223 -14.01 -18.90 3.70
C GLY A 223 -15.13 -18.48 2.75
N THR A 224 -15.80 -17.35 2.99
CA THR A 224 -16.83 -16.82 2.08
C THR A 224 -16.34 -15.59 1.33
N GLY A 225 -16.99 -15.28 0.22
CA GLY A 225 -16.77 -14.07 -0.57
C GLY A 225 -18.11 -13.44 -0.92
N ILE A 226 -18.44 -13.41 -2.21
CA ILE A 226 -19.79 -13.04 -2.65
C ILE A 226 -20.77 -14.12 -2.20
N ILE A 227 -21.81 -13.72 -1.47
CA ILE A 227 -22.87 -14.61 -0.98
C ILE A 227 -24.18 -14.43 -1.73
N GLN A 228 -24.30 -13.36 -2.50
CA GLN A 228 -25.44 -13.08 -3.38
C GLN A 228 -24.96 -12.26 -4.58
N LYS A 229 -25.20 -12.76 -5.79
CA LYS A 229 -25.03 -11.97 -7.02
C LYS A 229 -26.15 -10.92 -7.17
N PRO A 230 -25.94 -9.85 -7.94
CA PRO A 230 -26.98 -8.88 -8.21
C PRO A 230 -28.25 -9.54 -8.78
N VAL A 231 -29.39 -9.29 -8.16
CA VAL A 231 -30.67 -9.88 -8.57
C VAL A 231 -31.81 -8.89 -8.32
N ASN A 232 -32.71 -8.70 -9.26
CA ASN A 232 -33.91 -7.84 -9.13
C ASN A 232 -33.62 -6.41 -8.59
N GLY A 233 -32.48 -5.80 -9.02
CA GLY A 233 -32.09 -4.47 -8.57
C GLY A 233 -31.34 -4.43 -7.23
N GLU A 234 -31.28 -5.56 -6.48
CA GLU A 234 -30.46 -5.68 -5.29
C GLU A 234 -28.99 -5.83 -5.67
N PRO A 235 -28.06 -5.11 -4.99
CA PRO A 235 -26.65 -5.19 -5.28
C PRO A 235 -26.04 -6.52 -4.81
N GLU A 236 -24.84 -6.79 -5.32
CA GLU A 236 -23.99 -7.88 -4.83
C GLU A 236 -23.78 -7.76 -3.31
N LYS A 237 -23.90 -8.88 -2.59
CA LYS A 237 -23.66 -8.96 -1.15
C LYS A 237 -22.47 -9.85 -0.83
N ASN A 238 -21.68 -9.43 0.13
CA ASN A 238 -20.64 -10.24 0.78
C ASN A 238 -20.82 -10.14 2.30
N ASN A 239 -20.28 -11.11 3.03
CA ASN A 239 -20.31 -11.10 4.49
C ASN A 239 -18.91 -11.09 5.14
N ILE A 240 -17.85 -11.03 4.32
CA ILE A 240 -16.48 -10.78 4.77
C ILE A 240 -15.98 -9.53 4.08
N ASN A 241 -15.76 -8.46 4.85
CA ASN A 241 -15.06 -7.29 4.35
C ASN A 241 -13.59 -7.68 4.06
N ARG A 242 -13.06 -7.25 2.91
CA ARG A 242 -11.67 -7.51 2.50
C ARG A 242 -11.34 -8.94 2.05
N PHE A 243 -12.30 -9.78 1.73
CA PHE A 243 -12.01 -11.12 1.18
C PHE A 243 -11.15 -11.03 -0.09
N GLN A 244 -11.34 -10.01 -0.92
CA GLN A 244 -10.58 -9.77 -2.15
C GLN A 244 -9.11 -9.37 -1.89
N ASP A 245 -8.75 -9.00 -0.66
CA ASP A 245 -7.38 -8.71 -0.22
C ASP A 245 -6.77 -9.89 0.54
N ILE A 246 -7.64 -10.63 1.28
CA ILE A 246 -7.22 -11.81 2.06
C ILE A 246 -6.82 -12.97 1.14
N MET A 247 -7.56 -13.20 0.06
CA MET A 247 -7.28 -14.29 -0.88
C MET A 247 -5.90 -14.17 -1.54
N PRO A 248 -5.54 -13.03 -2.19
CA PRO A 248 -4.20 -12.86 -2.75
C PRO A 248 -3.10 -12.84 -1.68
N MET A 249 -3.39 -12.37 -0.46
CA MET A 249 -2.44 -12.48 0.65
C MET A 249 -2.08 -13.94 0.94
N LEU A 250 -3.08 -14.84 1.00
CA LEU A 250 -2.85 -16.27 1.18
C LEU A 250 -2.08 -16.89 0.01
N LEU A 251 -2.34 -16.44 -1.23
CA LEU A 251 -1.55 -16.83 -2.40
C LEU A 251 -0.07 -16.46 -2.21
N PHE A 252 0.23 -15.22 -1.78
CA PHE A 252 1.61 -14.77 -1.55
C PHE A 252 2.30 -15.53 -0.42
N GLN A 253 1.60 -15.86 0.65
CA GLN A 253 2.15 -16.69 1.75
C GLN A 253 2.49 -18.12 1.29
N ASN A 254 1.77 -18.64 0.29
CA ASN A 254 2.06 -19.92 -0.36
C ASN A 254 3.15 -19.81 -1.44
N GLY A 255 3.80 -18.63 -1.60
CA GLY A 255 4.85 -18.42 -2.60
C GLY A 255 4.34 -18.12 -4.01
N GLY A 256 3.02 -18.02 -4.21
CA GLY A 256 2.40 -17.69 -5.49
C GLY A 256 2.51 -16.21 -5.84
N GLN A 257 2.34 -15.91 -7.12
CA GLN A 257 2.28 -14.57 -7.68
C GLN A 257 1.15 -14.48 -8.72
N MET A 258 0.67 -13.28 -8.98
CA MET A 258 -0.36 -13.06 -10.01
C MET A 258 0.24 -12.73 -11.38
N TYR A 259 1.30 -11.92 -11.41
CA TYR A 259 1.85 -11.37 -12.63
C TYR A 259 3.33 -10.97 -12.49
N ASP A 260 4.12 -11.27 -13.51
CA ASP A 260 5.49 -10.76 -13.67
C ASP A 260 5.49 -9.57 -14.63
N LYS A 261 5.76 -8.36 -14.10
CA LYS A 261 5.82 -7.12 -14.90
C LYS A 261 6.98 -7.12 -15.91
N ASN A 262 8.10 -7.76 -15.57
CA ASN A 262 9.29 -7.77 -16.43
C ASN A 262 9.10 -8.74 -17.61
N ALA A 263 8.64 -9.94 -17.32
CA ALA A 263 8.34 -10.95 -18.33
C ALA A 263 6.99 -10.71 -19.03
N LYS A 264 6.17 -9.77 -18.53
CA LYS A 264 4.77 -9.53 -18.98
C LYS A 264 3.94 -10.83 -19.03
N LYS A 265 4.12 -11.66 -18.01
CA LYS A 265 3.51 -12.99 -17.93
C LYS A 265 2.56 -13.11 -16.75
N VAL A 266 1.38 -13.69 -16.98
CA VAL A 266 0.49 -14.14 -15.91
C VAL A 266 1.12 -15.34 -15.23
N LEU A 267 1.19 -15.29 -13.90
CA LEU A 267 1.74 -16.33 -13.03
C LEU A 267 0.67 -16.96 -12.13
N PHE A 268 -0.55 -16.41 -12.16
CA PHE A 268 -1.65 -16.93 -11.38
C PHE A 268 -1.98 -18.38 -11.80
N GLY A 269 -1.78 -19.31 -10.90
CA GLY A 269 -1.90 -20.73 -11.16
C GLY A 269 -0.60 -21.47 -11.52
N ASP A 270 0.52 -20.77 -11.69
CA ASP A 270 1.82 -21.41 -11.90
C ASP A 270 2.26 -22.21 -10.66
N SER A 271 2.84 -23.40 -10.86
CA SER A 271 3.29 -24.32 -9.80
C SER A 271 4.66 -23.98 -9.22
N ARG A 272 5.13 -22.76 -9.36
CA ARG A 272 6.49 -22.39 -8.96
C ARG A 272 6.70 -22.37 -7.45
N ASN A 273 7.66 -23.15 -6.98
CA ASN A 273 8.31 -22.94 -5.70
C ASN A 273 9.09 -21.60 -5.71
N ALA A 274 9.14 -20.91 -4.57
CA ALA A 274 9.90 -19.66 -4.43
C ALA A 274 11.40 -19.82 -4.83
N GLN A 275 11.91 -21.04 -4.92
CA GLN A 275 13.24 -21.41 -5.38
C GLN A 275 13.40 -21.30 -6.90
N ASP A 276 12.35 -21.63 -7.67
CA ASP A 276 12.38 -21.61 -9.14
C ASP A 276 12.34 -20.18 -9.71
N VAL A 277 11.78 -19.25 -8.94
CA VAL A 277 11.79 -17.82 -9.28
C VAL A 277 13.20 -17.24 -9.31
N LYS A 278 14.12 -17.76 -8.47
CA LYS A 278 15.54 -17.33 -8.44
C LYS A 278 16.37 -17.85 -9.59
N THR A 279 16.00 -18.97 -10.19
CA THR A 279 16.81 -19.65 -11.22
C THR A 279 16.34 -19.39 -12.65
N ASN A 280 15.22 -18.67 -12.85
CA ASN A 280 14.61 -18.44 -14.18
C ASN A 280 14.29 -19.74 -14.98
N GLN A 281 14.31 -20.89 -14.34
CA GLN A 281 14.06 -22.21 -14.94
C GLN A 281 12.64 -22.69 -14.66
N ALA A 282 11.66 -21.89 -15.01
CA ALA A 282 10.27 -22.29 -14.84
C ALA A 282 9.84 -23.22 -16.00
N THR A 283 9.72 -24.47 -15.71
CA THR A 283 8.86 -25.35 -16.50
C THR A 283 7.40 -24.98 -16.19
N THR A 284 6.77 -24.27 -17.13
CA THR A 284 5.32 -24.08 -17.11
C THR A 284 4.66 -25.43 -17.36
N LYS A 285 4.30 -26.13 -16.30
CA LYS A 285 3.37 -27.26 -16.44
C LYS A 285 1.98 -26.66 -16.69
N ASP A 286 1.22 -27.24 -17.59
CA ASP A 286 -0.18 -26.89 -17.78
C ASP A 286 -0.92 -27.11 -16.44
N PHE A 287 -1.88 -26.24 -16.11
CA PHE A 287 -2.63 -26.36 -14.85
C PHE A 287 -3.25 -27.77 -14.67
N ASN A 288 -3.52 -28.47 -15.77
CA ASN A 288 -4.05 -29.84 -15.75
C ASN A 288 -3.03 -30.91 -15.28
N ASP A 289 -1.72 -30.58 -15.36
CA ASP A 289 -0.63 -31.49 -15.02
C ASP A 289 0.03 -31.17 -13.67
N ILE A 290 -0.54 -30.21 -12.90
CA ILE A 290 0.03 -29.76 -11.63
C ILE A 290 -0.45 -30.64 -10.49
N ASP A 291 0.48 -31.12 -9.67
CA ASP A 291 0.12 -31.66 -8.36
C ASP A 291 -0.54 -30.55 -7.53
N LYS A 292 -1.79 -30.77 -7.15
CA LYS A 292 -2.58 -29.84 -6.34
C LYS A 292 -1.87 -29.43 -5.06
N ASN A 293 -1.02 -30.29 -4.52
CA ASN A 293 -0.24 -30.05 -3.31
C ASN A 293 0.95 -29.11 -3.55
N GLU A 294 1.36 -28.90 -4.79
CA GLU A 294 2.47 -28.01 -5.16
C GLU A 294 1.99 -26.66 -5.75
N ASN A 295 0.69 -26.51 -5.99
CA ASN A 295 0.15 -25.28 -6.60
C ASN A 295 -0.22 -24.24 -5.53
N PRO A 296 0.47 -23.09 -5.43
CA PRO A 296 0.21 -22.04 -4.44
C PRO A 296 -1.21 -21.50 -4.47
N ALA A 297 -1.79 -21.34 -5.67
CA ALA A 297 -3.15 -20.82 -5.81
C ALA A 297 -4.18 -21.84 -5.32
N TYR A 298 -4.01 -23.11 -5.67
CA TYR A 298 -4.86 -24.17 -5.18
C TYR A 298 -4.81 -24.27 -3.64
N GLN A 299 -3.61 -24.24 -3.06
CA GLN A 299 -3.42 -24.32 -1.61
C GLN A 299 -4.08 -23.12 -0.91
N ALA A 300 -3.91 -21.90 -1.42
CA ALA A 300 -4.53 -20.71 -0.86
C ALA A 300 -6.07 -20.77 -0.89
N VAL A 301 -6.65 -21.16 -2.03
CA VAL A 301 -8.12 -21.26 -2.19
C VAL A 301 -8.69 -22.39 -1.35
N ASN A 302 -8.04 -23.57 -1.32
CA ASN A 302 -8.45 -24.70 -0.52
C ASN A 302 -8.41 -24.38 0.98
N PHE A 303 -7.32 -23.75 1.43
CA PHE A 303 -7.20 -23.30 2.82
C PHE A 303 -8.32 -22.31 3.16
N TYR A 304 -8.53 -21.28 2.34
CA TYR A 304 -9.58 -20.30 2.58
C TYR A 304 -10.98 -20.93 2.60
N ASN A 305 -11.30 -21.75 1.61
CA ASN A 305 -12.61 -22.43 1.52
C ASN A 305 -12.88 -23.37 2.70
N SER A 306 -11.83 -23.91 3.34
CA SER A 306 -12.00 -24.83 4.48
C SER A 306 -12.72 -24.21 5.67
N PHE A 307 -12.70 -22.87 5.81
CA PHE A 307 -13.40 -22.16 6.90
C PHE A 307 -14.92 -22.05 6.70
N ALA A 308 -15.41 -22.24 5.48
CA ALA A 308 -16.85 -22.28 5.17
C ALA A 308 -17.37 -23.70 4.88
N ASN A 309 -16.51 -24.72 4.92
CA ASN A 309 -16.85 -26.09 4.67
C ASN A 309 -17.10 -26.85 6.00
N ASP A 310 -18.33 -27.26 6.24
CA ASP A 310 -18.76 -27.93 7.48
C ASP A 310 -18.15 -29.31 7.71
N LYS A 311 -17.51 -29.90 6.69
CA LYS A 311 -16.77 -31.17 6.76
C LYS A 311 -15.35 -31.05 7.25
N THR A 312 -14.86 -29.79 7.50
CA THR A 312 -13.51 -29.54 7.96
C THR A 312 -13.49 -29.13 9.43
N SER A 313 -12.37 -29.34 10.10
CA SER A 313 -12.11 -28.84 11.46
C SER A 313 -11.98 -27.32 11.54
N ARG A 314 -11.76 -26.64 10.41
CA ARG A 314 -11.67 -25.18 10.30
C ARG A 314 -13.00 -24.47 10.16
N TYR A 315 -14.11 -25.20 10.01
CA TYR A 315 -15.43 -24.61 9.85
C TYR A 315 -15.74 -23.58 10.94
N SER A 316 -15.83 -22.31 10.55
CA SER A 316 -15.96 -21.18 11.48
C SER A 316 -16.86 -20.05 10.96
N TRP A 317 -17.13 -19.98 9.66
CA TRP A 317 -17.90 -18.90 9.07
C TRP A 317 -18.80 -19.41 7.97
N VAL A 318 -20.00 -18.83 7.85
CA VAL A 318 -21.00 -19.31 6.90
C VAL A 318 -21.63 -18.16 6.11
N TYR A 319 -22.23 -18.49 4.97
CA TYR A 319 -22.83 -17.51 4.06
C TYR A 319 -23.98 -16.70 4.69
N ASN A 320 -24.71 -17.25 5.66
CA ASN A 320 -25.78 -16.56 6.38
C ASN A 320 -25.32 -15.82 7.65
N SER A 321 -24.00 -15.78 7.91
CA SER A 321 -23.46 -14.94 8.98
C SER A 321 -23.67 -13.46 8.63
N SER A 322 -23.79 -12.61 9.67
CA SER A 322 -23.79 -11.16 9.50
C SER A 322 -22.45 -10.69 8.92
N LEU A 323 -22.35 -9.44 8.46
CA LEU A 323 -21.06 -8.89 8.03
C LEU A 323 -20.02 -9.03 9.17
N ASN A 324 -18.82 -9.51 8.84
CA ASN A 324 -17.75 -9.77 9.82
C ASN A 324 -17.41 -8.55 10.69
N VAL A 325 -17.49 -7.34 10.13
CA VAL A 325 -17.30 -6.07 10.85
C VAL A 325 -18.35 -5.91 11.96
N ASP A 326 -19.61 -6.24 11.68
CA ASP A 326 -20.68 -6.13 12.65
C ASP A 326 -20.58 -7.24 13.71
N ALA A 327 -20.25 -8.46 13.30
CA ALA A 327 -20.01 -9.56 14.24
C ALA A 327 -18.87 -9.26 15.22
N PHE A 328 -17.78 -8.65 14.72
CA PHE A 328 -16.63 -8.28 15.56
C PHE A 328 -16.98 -7.16 16.55
N THR A 329 -17.59 -6.08 16.06
CA THR A 329 -17.95 -4.94 16.90
C THR A 329 -19.07 -5.27 17.91
N GLN A 330 -19.90 -6.28 17.65
CA GLN A 330 -20.88 -6.82 18.57
C GLN A 330 -20.32 -7.88 19.53
N GLY A 331 -19.02 -8.20 19.46
CA GLY A 331 -18.39 -9.14 20.38
C GLY A 331 -18.69 -10.60 20.10
N ARG A 332 -19.18 -10.97 18.89
CA ARG A 332 -19.51 -12.33 18.46
C ARG A 332 -18.45 -13.00 17.61
N LEU A 333 -17.40 -12.29 17.22
CA LEU A 333 -16.28 -12.76 16.40
C LEU A 333 -14.98 -12.58 17.15
N ALA A 334 -14.18 -13.66 17.28
CA ALA A 334 -12.93 -13.59 18.04
C ALA A 334 -11.76 -13.01 17.24
N TYR A 335 -11.62 -13.39 15.98
CA TYR A 335 -10.55 -12.92 15.09
C TYR A 335 -11.11 -12.36 13.79
N MET A 336 -10.49 -11.26 13.32
CA MET A 336 -10.82 -10.65 12.03
C MET A 336 -9.57 -10.05 11.40
N LEU A 337 -9.39 -10.20 10.09
CA LEU A 337 -8.34 -9.52 9.34
C LEU A 337 -8.86 -8.17 8.85
N ASN A 338 -8.12 -7.10 9.15
CA ASN A 338 -8.45 -5.77 8.65
C ASN A 338 -7.23 -4.82 8.70
N TYR A 339 -7.41 -3.63 8.17
CA TYR A 339 -6.44 -2.54 8.07
C TYR A 339 -6.44 -1.63 9.31
N SER A 340 -5.46 -0.73 9.40
CA SER A 340 -5.29 0.15 10.56
C SER A 340 -6.46 1.12 10.76
N TYR A 341 -7.08 1.61 9.67
CA TYR A 341 -8.23 2.53 9.75
C TYR A 341 -9.46 1.92 10.42
N PHE A 342 -9.55 0.58 10.48
CA PHE A 342 -10.68 -0.09 11.12
C PHE A 342 -10.78 0.20 12.63
N GLN A 343 -9.70 0.62 13.28
CA GLN A 343 -9.73 1.08 14.67
C GLN A 343 -10.74 2.23 14.87
N ASN A 344 -10.86 3.14 13.91
CA ASN A 344 -11.86 4.22 13.94
C ASN A 344 -13.28 3.64 13.82
N THR A 345 -13.50 2.67 12.95
CA THR A 345 -14.81 1.98 12.82
C THR A 345 -15.23 1.30 14.13
N ILE A 346 -14.28 0.66 14.83
CA ILE A 346 -14.57 0.07 16.16
C ILE A 346 -14.96 1.17 17.14
N LYS A 347 -14.19 2.25 17.21
CA LYS A 347 -14.48 3.37 18.10
C LYS A 347 -15.88 3.94 17.88
N ASP A 348 -16.28 4.09 16.61
CA ASP A 348 -17.57 4.66 16.25
C ASP A 348 -18.74 3.69 16.51
N LYS A 349 -18.55 2.38 16.27
CA LYS A 349 -19.62 1.36 16.44
C LYS A 349 -19.73 0.84 17.89
N ASN A 350 -18.60 0.66 18.57
CA ASN A 350 -18.53 0.14 19.94
C ASN A 350 -17.24 0.58 20.63
N SER A 351 -17.26 1.77 21.22
CA SER A 351 -16.09 2.34 21.93
C SER A 351 -15.68 1.57 23.19
N THR A 352 -16.52 0.67 23.69
CA THR A 352 -16.26 -0.13 24.89
C THR A 352 -15.69 -1.52 24.58
N LEU A 353 -15.63 -1.91 23.30
CA LEU A 353 -15.09 -3.21 22.88
C LEU A 353 -13.62 -3.34 23.32
N GLN A 354 -13.34 -4.36 24.11
CA GLN A 354 -11.98 -4.73 24.47
C GLN A 354 -11.36 -5.56 23.34
N TYR A 355 -10.45 -4.96 22.60
CA TYR A 355 -9.79 -5.60 21.48
C TYR A 355 -8.31 -5.27 21.43
N GLY A 356 -7.57 -6.06 20.68
CA GLY A 356 -6.19 -5.75 20.32
C GLY A 356 -5.90 -6.07 18.86
N VAL A 357 -4.71 -5.66 18.44
CA VAL A 357 -4.15 -6.03 17.13
C VAL A 357 -2.93 -6.92 17.36
N ALA A 358 -2.81 -7.97 16.59
CA ALA A 358 -1.68 -8.88 16.54
C ALA A 358 -1.14 -8.96 15.11
N LYS A 359 0.09 -9.44 14.94
CA LYS A 359 0.65 -9.71 13.62
C LYS A 359 -0.22 -10.73 12.90
N LEU A 360 -0.39 -10.54 11.60
CA LEU A 360 -1.08 -11.49 10.74
C LEU A 360 -0.44 -12.88 10.86
N PRO A 361 -1.19 -13.97 11.07
CA PRO A 361 -0.66 -15.32 11.05
C PRO A 361 0.08 -15.61 9.75
N GLN A 362 1.23 -16.25 9.85
CA GLN A 362 2.06 -16.58 8.70
C GLN A 362 2.07 -18.10 8.45
N LEU A 363 2.23 -18.48 7.18
CA LEU A 363 2.51 -19.86 6.81
C LEU A 363 3.99 -20.19 7.09
N ASP A 364 4.90 -19.27 6.72
CA ASP A 364 6.33 -19.34 6.96
C ASP A 364 6.83 -18.06 7.64
N MET A 365 7.39 -18.18 8.83
CA MET A 365 7.92 -17.04 9.59
C MET A 365 9.17 -16.42 8.98
N ASN A 366 9.89 -17.14 8.11
CA ASN A 366 11.06 -16.66 7.39
C ASN A 366 10.69 -15.90 6.10
N ASN A 367 9.48 -16.13 5.58
CA ASN A 367 8.99 -15.51 4.36
C ASN A 367 7.62 -14.83 4.60
N LYS A 368 7.61 -13.86 5.51
CA LYS A 368 6.38 -13.16 5.88
C LYS A 368 5.78 -12.41 4.70
N ARG A 369 4.45 -12.45 4.57
CA ARG A 369 3.67 -11.69 3.60
C ARG A 369 2.40 -11.16 4.25
N THR A 370 2.01 -9.95 3.88
CA THR A 370 0.68 -9.40 4.10
C THR A 370 0.22 -8.64 2.87
N TYR A 371 -1.07 -8.37 2.75
CA TYR A 371 -1.59 -7.53 1.69
C TYR A 371 -1.57 -6.07 2.12
N GLY A 372 -1.17 -5.17 1.20
CA GLY A 372 -1.14 -3.75 1.48
C GLY A 372 -1.61 -2.90 0.30
N PHE A 373 -2.06 -1.69 0.62
CA PHE A 373 -2.39 -0.64 -0.34
C PHE A 373 -2.12 0.73 0.27
N PHE A 374 -2.12 1.76 -0.58
CA PHE A 374 -2.02 3.16 -0.16
C PHE A 374 -2.68 4.07 -1.18
N PHE A 375 -2.90 5.31 -0.78
CA PHE A 375 -3.25 6.38 -1.70
C PHE A 375 -2.00 7.21 -1.98
N MET A 376 -1.79 7.58 -3.25
CA MET A 376 -0.64 8.35 -3.69
C MET A 376 -1.08 9.66 -4.32
N ASP A 377 -0.29 10.70 -4.08
CA ASP A 377 -0.49 12.03 -4.63
C ASP A 377 0.37 12.19 -5.88
N CYS A 378 -0.25 12.61 -6.98
CA CYS A 378 0.37 12.79 -8.29
C CYS A 378 0.27 14.24 -8.75
N VAL A 379 1.30 14.75 -9.45
CA VAL A 379 1.21 16.03 -10.17
C VAL A 379 0.50 15.81 -11.50
N SER A 380 -0.45 16.67 -11.84
CA SER A 380 -1.24 16.58 -13.05
C SER A 380 -0.39 16.78 -14.32
N GLN A 381 -0.60 15.92 -15.32
CA GLN A 381 0.00 16.06 -16.64
C GLN A 381 -0.47 17.37 -17.33
N ASN A 382 -1.72 17.77 -17.15
CA ASN A 382 -2.24 19.03 -17.68
C ASN A 382 -1.45 20.24 -17.13
N LEU A 383 -1.06 20.23 -15.85
CA LEU A 383 -0.23 21.30 -15.29
C LEU A 383 1.16 21.34 -15.94
N LYS A 384 1.77 20.18 -16.19
CA LYS A 384 3.06 20.08 -16.90
C LYS A 384 2.94 20.63 -18.32
N GLU A 385 1.91 20.25 -19.07
CA GLU A 385 1.69 20.70 -20.44
C GLU A 385 1.48 22.22 -20.52
N LYS A 386 0.63 22.77 -19.65
CA LYS A 386 0.48 24.22 -19.50
C LYS A 386 1.83 24.90 -19.22
N SER A 387 2.63 24.33 -18.31
CA SER A 387 3.97 24.86 -17.97
C SER A 387 4.97 24.79 -19.13
N THR A 388 4.92 23.74 -19.93
CA THR A 388 5.83 23.54 -21.06
C THR A 388 5.52 24.51 -22.21
N ASN A 389 4.23 24.73 -22.47
CA ASN A 389 3.75 25.54 -23.58
C ASN A 389 3.67 27.04 -23.23
N SER A 390 3.72 27.40 -21.95
CA SER A 390 3.61 28.78 -21.51
C SER A 390 4.94 29.52 -21.55
N LYS A 391 4.88 30.78 -21.96
CA LYS A 391 5.98 31.75 -21.75
C LYS A 391 5.91 32.39 -20.35
N ASP A 392 4.76 32.25 -19.65
CA ASP A 392 4.51 32.82 -18.34
C ASP A 392 5.33 32.14 -17.25
N GLY A 393 6.12 32.94 -16.52
CA GLY A 393 6.94 32.45 -15.41
C GLY A 393 6.14 31.91 -14.24
N ALA A 394 4.94 32.41 -13.98
CA ALA A 394 4.06 31.94 -12.92
C ALA A 394 3.62 30.50 -13.17
N THR A 395 3.19 30.18 -14.39
CA THR A 395 2.78 28.82 -14.77
C THR A 395 3.95 27.82 -14.66
N LYS A 396 5.16 28.21 -15.09
CA LYS A 396 6.36 27.38 -14.94
C LYS A 396 6.72 27.15 -13.47
N ARG A 397 6.66 28.20 -12.65
CA ARG A 397 6.90 28.12 -11.22
C ARG A 397 5.84 27.25 -10.52
N LYS A 398 4.57 27.37 -10.91
CA LYS A 398 3.47 26.57 -10.37
C LYS A 398 3.73 25.07 -10.50
N TYR A 399 4.18 24.60 -11.66
CA TYR A 399 4.55 23.21 -11.89
C TYR A 399 5.75 22.78 -11.02
N GLN A 400 6.77 23.61 -10.89
CA GLN A 400 7.91 23.30 -10.03
C GLN A 400 7.51 23.21 -8.57
N VAL A 401 6.71 24.15 -8.07
CA VAL A 401 6.20 24.14 -6.69
C VAL A 401 5.35 22.89 -6.40
N ALA A 402 4.55 22.43 -7.36
CA ALA A 402 3.79 21.20 -7.21
C ALA A 402 4.70 19.98 -7.02
N LYS A 403 5.80 19.88 -7.77
CA LYS A 403 6.81 18.83 -7.60
C LYS A 403 7.53 18.96 -6.26
N ASP A 404 7.96 20.17 -5.89
CA ASP A 404 8.66 20.45 -4.63
C ASP A 404 7.78 20.07 -3.42
N PHE A 405 6.47 20.31 -3.53
CA PHE A 405 5.52 19.89 -2.49
C PHE A 405 5.44 18.38 -2.36
N LEU A 406 5.40 17.62 -3.45
CA LEU A 406 5.43 16.16 -3.39
C LEU A 406 6.76 15.62 -2.82
N TYR A 407 7.88 16.23 -3.17
CA TYR A 407 9.17 15.90 -2.53
C TYR A 407 9.16 16.19 -1.03
N TYR A 408 8.58 17.32 -0.64
CA TYR A 408 8.42 17.65 0.76
C TYR A 408 7.57 16.62 1.50
N LEU A 409 6.43 16.20 0.92
CA LEU A 409 5.59 15.12 1.45
C LEU A 409 6.33 13.80 1.62
N SER A 410 7.26 13.46 0.72
CA SER A 410 8.05 12.22 0.77
C SER A 410 9.21 12.25 1.77
N SER A 411 9.53 13.41 2.36
CA SER A 411 10.64 13.53 3.30
C SER A 411 10.37 12.81 4.62
N ALA A 412 11.39 12.21 5.22
CA ALA A 412 11.28 11.51 6.50
C ALA A 412 10.63 12.38 7.60
N LYS A 413 10.96 13.69 7.64
CA LYS A 413 10.40 14.64 8.61
C LYS A 413 8.87 14.76 8.48
N VAL A 414 8.35 14.87 7.26
CA VAL A 414 6.91 15.00 7.01
C VAL A 414 6.19 13.68 7.23
N GLN A 415 6.78 12.58 6.77
CA GLN A 415 6.29 11.22 6.99
C GLN A 415 6.19 10.91 8.50
N GLU A 416 7.19 11.28 9.29
CA GLU A 416 7.19 11.14 10.75
C GLU A 416 6.10 12.00 11.40
N LYS A 417 5.97 13.26 10.97
CA LYS A 417 4.89 14.14 11.46
C LYS A 417 3.51 13.56 11.16
N PHE A 418 3.30 13.06 9.95
CA PHE A 418 2.05 12.41 9.56
C PHE A 418 1.75 11.19 10.43
N ALA A 419 2.73 10.28 10.55
CA ALA A 419 2.60 9.05 11.32
C ALA A 419 2.36 9.31 12.82
N SER A 420 3.02 10.33 13.41
CA SER A 420 2.86 10.67 14.83
C SER A 420 1.47 11.24 15.16
N ILE A 421 0.85 11.99 14.25
CA ILE A 421 -0.48 12.58 14.45
C ILE A 421 -1.59 11.56 14.17
N THR A 422 -1.44 10.76 13.12
CA THR A 422 -2.49 9.85 12.66
C THR A 422 -2.41 8.46 13.25
N GLY A 423 -1.23 8.02 13.70
CA GLY A 423 -0.96 6.65 14.11
C GLY A 423 -0.88 5.65 12.92
N LEU A 424 -1.06 6.12 11.68
CA LEU A 424 -1.01 5.27 10.48
C LEU A 424 0.43 4.85 10.17
N PRO A 425 0.63 3.62 9.63
CA PRO A 425 1.96 3.14 9.29
C PRO A 425 2.54 3.90 8.08
N SER A 426 3.81 4.27 8.17
CA SER A 426 4.53 4.90 7.06
C SER A 426 5.00 3.87 6.03
N GLY A 427 5.22 4.33 4.79
CA GLY A 427 5.99 3.59 3.78
C GLY A 427 7.50 3.88 3.81
N HIS A 428 7.95 4.86 4.60
CA HIS A 428 9.36 5.27 4.69
C HIS A 428 10.09 4.46 5.78
N LYS A 429 11.16 3.75 5.42
CA LYS A 429 11.87 2.79 6.31
C LYS A 429 12.35 3.41 7.62
N ASP A 430 12.94 4.62 7.58
CA ASP A 430 13.42 5.28 8.80
C ASP A 430 12.27 5.65 9.75
N VAL A 431 11.10 5.98 9.20
CA VAL A 431 9.91 6.30 9.99
C VAL A 431 9.31 5.03 10.57
N ILE A 432 9.27 3.94 9.80
CA ILE A 432 8.86 2.62 10.31
C ILE A 432 9.72 2.21 11.51
N ALA A 433 11.05 2.37 11.41
CA ALA A 433 11.95 2.06 12.52
C ALA A 433 11.62 2.88 13.79
N LYS A 434 11.32 4.17 13.63
CA LYS A 434 10.88 5.02 14.75
C LYS A 434 9.50 4.62 15.29
N GLN A 435 8.56 4.27 14.42
CA GLN A 435 7.24 3.79 14.83
C GLN A 435 7.32 2.48 15.62
N GLN A 436 8.26 1.58 15.27
CA GLN A 436 8.50 0.35 16.01
C GLN A 436 9.01 0.59 17.44
N ILE A 437 9.72 1.68 17.68
CA ILE A 437 10.25 2.05 19.00
C ILE A 437 9.21 2.86 19.79
N ASN A 438 8.69 3.92 19.19
CA ASN A 438 7.92 4.98 19.87
C ASN A 438 6.40 4.84 19.71
N GLY A 439 5.93 4.00 18.78
CA GLY A 439 4.51 3.81 18.50
C GLY A 439 3.78 3.09 19.66
N ASN A 440 2.47 3.29 19.77
CA ASN A 440 1.65 2.42 20.60
C ASN A 440 1.65 0.97 20.06
N ARG A 441 1.13 0.02 20.86
CA ARG A 441 1.16 -1.41 20.51
C ARG A 441 0.64 -1.69 19.09
N ASN A 442 -0.51 -1.13 18.73
CA ASN A 442 -1.14 -1.39 17.42
C ASN A 442 -0.34 -0.74 16.28
N SER A 443 0.10 0.52 16.46
CA SER A 443 0.93 1.22 15.47
C SER A 443 2.22 0.48 15.15
N ARG A 444 2.87 -0.13 16.16
CA ARG A 444 4.09 -0.95 15.95
C ARG A 444 3.84 -2.16 15.07
N ILE A 445 2.69 -2.83 15.24
CA ILE A 445 2.32 -4.03 14.47
C ILE A 445 2.07 -3.67 13.00
N PHE A 446 1.31 -2.60 12.75
CA PHE A 446 1.07 -2.13 11.37
C PHE A 446 2.35 -1.60 10.73
N ALA A 447 3.22 -0.90 11.47
CA ALA A 447 4.51 -0.44 10.96
C ALA A 447 5.44 -1.60 10.57
N GLU A 448 5.49 -2.69 11.38
CA GLU A 448 6.23 -3.89 11.00
C GLU A 448 5.63 -4.54 9.75
N GLY A 449 4.30 -4.64 9.66
CA GLY A 449 3.59 -5.19 8.51
C GLY A 449 3.91 -4.48 7.20
N ALA A 450 4.15 -3.17 7.25
CA ALA A 450 4.48 -2.39 6.06
C ALA A 450 5.77 -2.86 5.36
N ILE A 451 6.72 -3.50 6.10
CA ILE A 451 7.99 -3.98 5.54
C ILE A 451 7.79 -5.14 4.55
N TYR A 452 6.81 -6.02 4.83
CA TYR A 452 6.53 -7.22 4.04
C TYR A 452 5.14 -7.20 3.38
N ALA A 453 4.55 -6.02 3.28
CA ALA A 453 3.32 -5.82 2.54
C ALA A 453 3.57 -5.93 1.04
N ASP A 454 2.65 -6.57 0.34
CA ASP A 454 2.65 -6.72 -1.11
C ASP A 454 1.22 -6.63 -1.66
N ASN A 455 1.10 -6.50 -2.98
CA ASN A 455 -0.14 -6.56 -3.73
C ASN A 455 0.13 -7.14 -5.13
N TYR A 456 -0.87 -7.13 -6.02
CA TYR A 456 -0.71 -7.62 -7.38
C TYR A 456 -1.15 -6.59 -8.42
N TYR A 457 -0.68 -6.78 -9.67
CA TYR A 457 -1.03 -5.94 -10.79
C TYR A 457 -2.51 -6.08 -11.16
N LYS A 458 -3.24 -4.97 -11.17
CA LYS A 458 -4.67 -4.89 -11.49
C LYS A 458 -4.88 -3.88 -12.62
N PRO A 459 -4.80 -4.29 -13.88
CA PRO A 459 -5.04 -3.36 -15.00
C PRO A 459 -6.50 -2.85 -15.04
N ASP A 460 -7.45 -3.66 -14.62
CA ASP A 460 -8.83 -3.28 -14.31
C ASP A 460 -9.13 -3.71 -12.88
N VAL A 461 -9.06 -2.76 -11.95
CA VAL A 461 -9.15 -3.03 -10.50
C VAL A 461 -10.45 -3.74 -10.14
N LYS A 462 -11.59 -3.26 -10.66
CA LYS A 462 -12.91 -3.81 -10.34
C LYS A 462 -13.07 -5.25 -10.82
N ARG A 463 -12.65 -5.53 -12.06
CA ARG A 463 -12.69 -6.90 -12.60
C ARG A 463 -11.72 -7.82 -11.88
N ALA A 464 -10.49 -7.36 -11.60
CA ALA A 464 -9.46 -8.16 -10.93
C ALA A 464 -9.85 -8.53 -9.47
N GLU A 465 -10.48 -7.62 -8.74
CA GLU A 465 -11.00 -7.91 -7.39
C GLU A 465 -12.21 -8.83 -7.42
N LYS A 466 -13.08 -8.70 -8.43
CA LYS A 466 -14.27 -9.53 -8.59
C LYS A 466 -13.96 -11.01 -8.82
N ILE A 467 -12.84 -11.35 -9.46
CA ILE A 467 -12.41 -12.74 -9.72
C ILE A 467 -12.44 -13.60 -8.44
N TRP A 468 -11.92 -13.06 -7.34
CA TRP A 468 -11.88 -13.77 -6.07
C TRP A 468 -13.26 -14.11 -5.53
N GLY A 469 -14.19 -13.16 -5.61
CA GLY A 469 -15.57 -13.36 -5.18
C GLY A 469 -16.32 -14.34 -6.06
N ASP A 470 -16.22 -14.20 -7.39
CA ASP A 470 -16.87 -15.09 -8.35
C ASP A 470 -16.32 -16.52 -8.23
N MET A 471 -15.02 -16.67 -8.00
CA MET A 471 -14.40 -17.97 -7.80
C MET A 471 -15.00 -18.68 -6.57
N MET A 472 -15.09 -17.99 -5.43
CA MET A 472 -15.69 -18.56 -4.22
C MET A 472 -17.19 -18.83 -4.40
N TYR A 473 -17.91 -17.96 -5.10
CA TYR A 473 -19.32 -18.15 -5.38
C TYR A 473 -19.59 -19.41 -6.22
N ARG A 474 -18.79 -19.66 -7.25
CA ARG A 474 -18.87 -20.88 -8.08
C ARG A 474 -18.67 -22.16 -7.27
N ILE A 475 -17.70 -22.13 -6.33
CA ILE A 475 -17.42 -23.28 -5.45
C ILE A 475 -18.60 -23.53 -4.49
N GLN A 476 -19.15 -22.48 -3.90
CA GLN A 476 -20.08 -22.61 -2.77
C GLN A 476 -21.55 -22.71 -3.20
N PHE A 477 -21.93 -22.10 -4.31
CA PHE A 477 -23.33 -22.00 -4.73
C PHE A 477 -23.63 -22.59 -6.11
N GLU A 478 -22.61 -22.77 -6.97
CA GLU A 478 -22.81 -23.34 -8.31
C GLU A 478 -22.27 -24.77 -8.43
N ASN A 479 -21.89 -25.40 -7.31
CA ASN A 479 -21.36 -26.78 -7.24
C ASN A 479 -20.14 -27.01 -8.17
N MET A 480 -19.39 -25.97 -8.49
CA MET A 480 -18.19 -26.11 -9.29
C MET A 480 -17.04 -26.65 -8.42
N THR A 481 -16.24 -27.57 -8.95
CA THR A 481 -15.04 -28.00 -8.20
C THR A 481 -14.05 -26.85 -8.06
N LEU A 482 -13.23 -26.89 -7.02
CA LEU A 482 -12.22 -25.85 -6.76
C LEU A 482 -11.30 -25.69 -7.97
N GLU A 483 -10.85 -26.81 -8.58
CA GLU A 483 -9.97 -26.81 -9.74
C GLU A 483 -10.58 -26.08 -10.94
N LYS A 484 -11.82 -26.41 -11.29
CA LYS A 484 -12.52 -25.76 -12.41
C LYS A 484 -12.74 -24.28 -12.16
N SER A 485 -13.12 -23.92 -10.93
CA SER A 485 -13.34 -22.53 -10.55
C SER A 485 -12.03 -21.72 -10.57
N LEU A 486 -10.92 -22.32 -10.12
CA LEU A 486 -9.60 -21.70 -10.18
C LEU A 486 -9.10 -21.55 -11.64
N GLN A 487 -9.27 -22.60 -12.48
CA GLN A 487 -8.94 -22.51 -13.91
C GLN A 487 -9.69 -21.37 -14.61
N GLN A 488 -10.97 -21.22 -14.30
CA GLN A 488 -11.76 -20.11 -14.85
C GLN A 488 -11.27 -18.76 -14.33
N ALA A 489 -10.91 -18.63 -13.04
CA ALA A 489 -10.36 -17.42 -12.46
C ALA A 489 -9.01 -17.04 -13.09
N ILE A 490 -8.14 -18.01 -13.38
CA ILE A 490 -6.86 -17.81 -14.09
C ILE A 490 -7.11 -17.26 -15.50
N LYS A 491 -8.08 -17.85 -16.22
CA LYS A 491 -8.45 -17.38 -17.56
C LYS A 491 -9.01 -15.96 -17.50
N GLU A 492 -9.93 -15.67 -16.59
CA GLU A 492 -10.51 -14.33 -16.40
C GLU A 492 -9.43 -13.27 -16.09
N TYR A 493 -8.45 -13.61 -15.24
CA TYR A 493 -7.34 -12.71 -14.96
C TYR A 493 -6.43 -12.51 -16.18
N SER A 494 -6.16 -13.57 -16.94
CA SER A 494 -5.39 -13.50 -18.18
C SER A 494 -6.06 -12.59 -19.22
N ASP A 495 -7.39 -12.67 -19.35
CA ASP A 495 -8.17 -11.79 -20.23
C ASP A 495 -8.08 -10.31 -19.78
N ILE A 496 -8.15 -10.05 -18.46
CA ILE A 496 -7.99 -8.70 -17.90
C ILE A 496 -6.60 -8.14 -18.21
N VAL A 497 -5.55 -8.93 -18.06
CA VAL A 497 -4.17 -8.51 -18.37
C VAL A 497 -4.01 -8.23 -19.86
N LYS A 498 -4.60 -9.06 -20.72
CA LYS A 498 -4.61 -8.87 -22.18
C LYS A 498 -5.36 -7.62 -22.61
N ASP A 499 -6.50 -7.33 -22.01
CA ASP A 499 -7.29 -6.11 -22.26
C ASP A 499 -6.53 -4.83 -21.86
N GLY A 500 -5.61 -4.92 -20.91
CA GLY A 500 -4.80 -3.82 -20.44
C GLY A 500 -5.52 -2.87 -19.45
N PRO A 501 -4.86 -1.76 -19.08
CA PRO A 501 -5.37 -0.83 -18.08
C PRO A 501 -6.65 -0.11 -18.51
N LYS A 502 -7.63 -0.01 -17.59
CA LYS A 502 -8.90 0.67 -17.81
C LYS A 502 -9.20 1.66 -16.70
N VAL A 503 -9.53 2.91 -17.06
CA VAL A 503 -10.00 3.93 -16.12
C VAL A 503 -11.39 3.55 -15.56
N LYS A 504 -11.66 3.97 -14.34
CA LYS A 504 -12.96 3.77 -13.69
C LYS A 504 -13.97 4.76 -14.26
N ASN A 505 -14.96 4.26 -14.98
CA ASN A 505 -16.08 5.02 -15.55
C ASN A 505 -17.34 4.89 -14.69
#